data_fbac2b2dca171c485e154126040363f8
#
_entry.id   fbac2b2dca171c485e154126040363f8
#
_cell.length_a   1.000
_cell.length_b   1.000
_cell.length_c   1.000
_cell.angle_alpha   90.00
_cell.angle_beta   90.00
_cell.angle_gamma   90.00
#
_symmetry.space_group_name_H-M   'P 1'
#
loop_
_entity.id
_entity.type
_entity.pdbx_description
1 polymer ?
#
loop_
_entity_poly.entity_id
_entity_poly.type
_entity_poly.pdbx_seq_one_letter_code
_entity_poly.pdbx_strand_id
1 'polypeptide(L)'
;MKRPVEVRFYDGVLAEAQRAWIVPDQQRGIALKLSEETPKQVSETDFYFTYPDMAYIGGVGGRKPIIELPEDRRIEFLTKAPHWLKIKSKEIYHAIWKFERSPLLIFFSMIIVICAVIFILKWGIPYTAQQLARLLPEQTLIEVGNQTEQKLIEQTEPSKLSAEHQARLKKLYEQKIAVGQPAKIIFRQGGEIMGLNAAAIPNNTIIVTDELVKLSGADEEVLAVLAHEQGHLVQKHSMQKVISNLGAAGLFALVTGDLSDVVAASIAVLADAGYSQALELAADDYAMQHLHQQQISSIHLSNFLQRVENVRILAEQNKTIKMKNFTLNIDGKERQITESELKWLRLIRKLKKYLESHPELDKRIERIHAFEEKMSQPV
;
A
#
# COMPACT_ATOMS: atom_id res chain seq x y z
N MET A 1 22.36 53.08 -34.82
CA MET A 1 23.02 52.62 -33.56
C MET A 1 22.05 51.77 -32.78
N LYS A 2 22.49 50.59 -32.29
CA LYS A 2 21.64 49.73 -31.44
C LYS A 2 21.66 50.33 -30.02
N ARG A 3 20.47 50.54 -29.43
CA ARG A 3 20.33 51.18 -28.12
C ARG A 3 20.88 50.33 -27.00
N PRO A 4 21.57 50.90 -25.98
CA PRO A 4 21.94 50.20 -24.76
C PRO A 4 20.72 49.57 -24.08
N VAL A 5 20.89 48.39 -23.51
CA VAL A 5 19.84 47.68 -22.78
C VAL A 5 20.23 47.58 -21.32
N GLU A 6 19.34 48.04 -20.47
CA GLU A 6 19.51 47.97 -19.02
C GLU A 6 19.35 46.53 -18.52
N VAL A 7 20.26 46.10 -17.64
CA VAL A 7 20.31 44.77 -17.08
C VAL A 7 20.78 44.83 -15.62
N ARG A 8 20.59 43.74 -14.90
CA ARG A 8 21.22 43.48 -13.62
C ARG A 8 22.43 42.58 -13.84
N PHE A 9 23.58 42.99 -13.35
CA PHE A 9 24.81 42.21 -13.40
C PHE A 9 25.16 41.71 -12.02
N TYR A 10 25.54 40.46 -11.95
CA TYR A 10 26.08 39.80 -10.75
C TYR A 10 27.52 39.37 -11.08
N ASP A 11 28.45 39.77 -10.25
CA ASP A 11 29.89 39.58 -10.46
C ASP A 11 30.42 38.18 -10.07
N GLY A 12 29.58 37.35 -9.55
CA GLY A 12 29.93 35.99 -9.09
C GLY A 12 30.56 35.98 -7.70
N VAL A 13 30.85 37.11 -7.08
CA VAL A 13 31.46 37.24 -5.74
C VAL A 13 30.44 37.69 -4.72
N LEU A 14 29.64 38.67 -5.03
CA LEU A 14 28.61 39.23 -4.17
C LEU A 14 27.21 38.80 -4.68
N ALA A 15 26.31 38.56 -3.75
CA ALA A 15 24.92 38.23 -4.07
C ALA A 15 24.09 39.45 -4.51
N GLU A 16 24.68 40.64 -4.46
CA GLU A 16 24.02 41.90 -4.79
C GLU A 16 24.09 42.18 -6.29
N ALA A 17 22.94 42.60 -6.87
CA ALA A 17 22.86 42.92 -8.28
C ALA A 17 23.31 44.34 -8.52
N GLN A 18 24.24 44.53 -9.42
CA GLN A 18 24.70 45.86 -9.87
C GLN A 18 23.91 46.29 -11.12
N ARG A 19 23.53 47.51 -11.21
CA ARG A 19 22.91 48.08 -12.40
C ARG A 19 23.93 48.23 -13.53
N ALA A 20 23.63 47.67 -14.67
CA ALA A 20 24.54 47.66 -15.81
C ALA A 20 23.81 47.86 -17.13
N TRP A 21 24.57 48.25 -18.15
CA TRP A 21 24.10 48.44 -19.51
C TRP A 21 24.90 47.57 -20.47
N ILE A 22 24.18 46.84 -21.36
CA ILE A 22 24.84 46.07 -22.40
C ILE A 22 24.57 46.62 -23.78
N VAL A 23 25.58 46.55 -24.62
CA VAL A 23 25.53 46.90 -26.04
C VAL A 23 26.18 45.80 -26.86
N PRO A 24 25.73 45.58 -28.12
CA PRO A 24 26.43 44.66 -28.99
C PRO A 24 27.79 45.24 -29.42
N ASP A 25 28.82 44.41 -29.31
CA ASP A 25 30.14 44.76 -29.84
C ASP A 25 30.35 44.23 -31.25
N GLN A 26 31.28 44.90 -32.02
CA GLN A 26 31.61 44.55 -33.39
C GLN A 26 32.35 43.21 -33.50
N GLN A 27 32.99 42.76 -32.43
CA GLN A 27 33.78 41.52 -32.35
C GLN A 27 32.93 40.29 -31.96
N ARG A 28 31.63 40.27 -32.23
CA ARG A 28 30.70 39.17 -31.91
C ARG A 28 30.55 38.87 -30.43
N GLY A 29 30.40 39.90 -29.62
CA GLY A 29 30.15 39.80 -28.18
C GLY A 29 29.22 40.88 -27.67
N ILE A 30 29.24 41.07 -26.37
CA ILE A 30 28.59 42.16 -25.65
C ILE A 30 29.62 42.94 -24.85
N ALA A 31 29.50 44.26 -24.87
CA ALA A 31 30.20 45.13 -23.94
C ALA A 31 29.24 45.52 -22.81
N LEU A 32 29.70 45.43 -21.56
CA LEU A 32 28.94 45.71 -20.35
C LEU A 32 29.58 46.88 -19.62
N LYS A 33 28.77 47.86 -19.24
CA LYS A 33 29.16 48.99 -18.43
C LYS A 33 28.35 49.07 -17.16
N LEU A 34 29.00 49.15 -16.05
CA LEU A 34 28.40 49.44 -14.74
C LEU A 34 28.12 50.93 -14.64
N SER A 35 26.87 51.34 -14.59
CA SER A 35 26.47 52.75 -14.45
C SER A 35 25.04 52.86 -14.01
N GLU A 36 24.75 53.82 -13.15
CA GLU A 36 23.38 54.19 -12.78
C GLU A 36 22.68 55.00 -13.88
N GLU A 37 23.44 55.71 -14.72
CA GLU A 37 22.90 56.50 -15.82
C GLU A 37 23.07 55.83 -17.18
N THR A 38 22.14 56.06 -18.10
CA THR A 38 22.22 55.54 -19.46
C THR A 38 23.45 56.09 -20.19
N PRO A 39 24.42 55.28 -20.61
CA PRO A 39 25.61 55.79 -21.26
C PRO A 39 25.28 56.35 -22.65
N LYS A 40 25.72 57.60 -22.92
CA LYS A 40 25.52 58.24 -24.22
C LYS A 40 26.38 57.65 -25.33
N GLN A 41 27.55 57.17 -24.99
CA GLN A 41 28.43 56.34 -25.83
C GLN A 41 29.13 55.31 -24.96
N VAL A 42 29.25 54.03 -25.45
CA VAL A 42 29.94 52.96 -24.75
C VAL A 42 31.37 52.93 -25.29
N SER A 43 32.14 53.98 -25.02
CA SER A 43 33.55 54.05 -25.35
C SER A 43 34.46 53.45 -24.25
N GLU A 44 33.96 53.36 -23.03
CA GLU A 44 34.63 52.71 -21.88
C GLU A 44 33.75 51.59 -21.37
N THR A 45 34.19 50.35 -21.50
CA THR A 45 33.51 49.17 -21.03
C THR A 45 34.23 48.58 -19.84
N ASP A 46 33.49 48.19 -18.82
CA ASP A 46 34.06 47.56 -17.63
C ASP A 46 34.34 46.05 -17.88
N PHE A 47 33.46 45.41 -18.68
CA PHE A 47 33.60 44.02 -19.06
C PHE A 47 33.27 43.80 -20.53
N TYR A 48 33.93 42.82 -21.12
CA TYR A 48 33.67 42.34 -22.46
C TYR A 48 33.50 40.83 -22.46
N PHE A 49 32.43 40.31 -23.08
CA PHE A 49 32.15 38.88 -23.16
C PHE A 49 31.89 38.48 -24.62
N THR A 50 32.48 37.38 -25.04
CA THR A 50 32.24 36.84 -26.38
C THR A 50 31.04 35.90 -26.39
N TYR A 51 30.37 35.74 -27.54
CA TYR A 51 29.21 34.82 -27.62
C TYR A 51 29.51 33.38 -27.24
N PRO A 52 30.69 32.80 -27.52
CA PRO A 52 31.04 31.48 -27.06
C PRO A 52 31.06 31.32 -25.54
N ASP A 53 31.40 32.39 -24.80
CA ASP A 53 31.52 32.35 -23.33
C ASP A 53 30.16 32.55 -22.64
N MET A 54 29.11 32.73 -23.39
CA MET A 54 27.77 33.06 -22.88
C MET A 54 26.80 31.90 -23.04
N ALA A 55 26.05 31.55 -22.00
CA ALA A 55 24.93 30.65 -22.06
C ALA A 55 23.62 31.44 -21.82
N TYR A 56 22.80 31.56 -22.84
CA TYR A 56 21.48 32.17 -22.70
C TYR A 56 20.47 31.19 -22.16
N ILE A 57 19.80 31.58 -21.08
CA ILE A 57 18.69 30.86 -20.49
C ILE A 57 17.44 31.73 -20.65
N GLY A 58 16.51 31.26 -21.48
CA GLY A 58 15.22 31.95 -21.67
C GLY A 58 14.42 31.97 -20.37
N GLY A 59 13.54 32.97 -20.23
CA GLY A 59 12.64 33.04 -19.08
C GLY A 59 11.68 31.87 -19.04
N VAL A 60 11.71 31.07 -17.93
CA VAL A 60 10.87 29.91 -17.70
C VAL A 60 10.10 30.13 -16.41
N GLY A 61 8.81 29.76 -16.37
CA GLY A 61 8.00 29.82 -15.14
C GLY A 61 7.85 31.23 -14.56
N GLY A 62 7.75 32.27 -15.40
CA GLY A 62 7.63 33.67 -14.96
C GLY A 62 8.96 34.32 -14.57
N ARG A 63 10.09 33.62 -14.62
CA ARG A 63 11.43 34.19 -14.40
C ARG A 63 11.89 34.98 -15.61
N LYS A 64 12.69 36.03 -15.34
CA LYS A 64 13.29 36.84 -16.39
C LYS A 64 14.41 36.07 -17.10
N PRO A 65 14.68 36.35 -18.40
CA PRO A 65 15.79 35.71 -19.09
C PRO A 65 17.13 36.12 -18.47
N ILE A 66 18.10 35.20 -18.46
CA ILE A 66 19.44 35.43 -17.95
C ILE A 66 20.50 35.01 -18.98
N ILE A 67 21.70 35.56 -18.85
CA ILE A 67 22.91 35.06 -19.49
C ILE A 67 23.86 34.63 -18.37
N GLU A 68 24.25 33.37 -18.39
CA GLU A 68 25.36 32.87 -17.58
C GLU A 68 26.68 33.21 -18.29
N LEU A 69 27.65 33.65 -17.50
CA LEU A 69 28.97 34.07 -17.94
C LEU A 69 30.03 33.25 -17.18
N PRO A 70 31.31 33.24 -17.62
CA PRO A 70 32.40 32.65 -16.86
C PRO A 70 32.53 33.24 -15.44
N GLU A 71 33.13 32.46 -14.53
CA GLU A 71 33.40 32.86 -13.14
C GLU A 71 32.12 33.12 -12.32
N ASP A 72 31.08 32.33 -12.53
CA ASP A 72 29.77 32.44 -11.87
C ASP A 72 29.08 33.81 -12.03
N ARG A 73 29.53 34.60 -12.98
CA ARG A 73 28.89 35.89 -13.33
C ARG A 73 27.59 35.64 -14.08
N ARG A 74 26.62 36.55 -13.94
CA ARG A 74 25.37 36.48 -14.69
C ARG A 74 24.79 37.85 -15.00
N ILE A 75 24.07 37.92 -16.12
CA ILE A 75 23.28 39.07 -16.53
C ILE A 75 21.82 38.66 -16.48
N GLU A 76 21.00 39.41 -15.73
CA GLU A 76 19.55 39.26 -15.70
C GLU A 76 18.90 40.39 -16.48
N PHE A 77 18.06 40.06 -17.46
CA PHE A 77 17.30 41.04 -18.20
C PHE A 77 16.13 41.60 -17.39
N LEU A 78 15.95 42.91 -17.35
CA LEU A 78 14.78 43.53 -16.71
C LEU A 78 13.52 43.33 -17.55
N THR A 79 13.68 43.18 -18.87
CA THR A 79 12.65 42.96 -19.87
C THR A 79 13.00 41.78 -20.77
N LYS A 80 12.39 41.67 -21.95
CA LYS A 80 12.76 40.65 -22.93
C LYS A 80 14.18 40.92 -23.47
N ALA A 81 14.91 39.82 -23.72
CA ALA A 81 16.23 39.92 -24.36
C ALA A 81 16.14 40.66 -25.72
N PRO A 82 17.10 41.50 -26.05
CA PRO A 82 17.05 42.28 -27.27
C PRO A 82 17.25 41.42 -28.52
N HIS A 83 16.56 41.73 -29.61
CA HIS A 83 16.60 40.97 -30.87
C HIS A 83 17.98 40.87 -31.53
N TRP A 84 18.91 41.76 -31.17
CA TRP A 84 20.28 41.70 -31.68
C TRP A 84 21.16 40.65 -30.96
N LEU A 85 20.73 40.13 -29.83
CA LEU A 85 21.44 39.13 -29.04
C LEU A 85 21.27 37.75 -29.71
N LYS A 86 22.29 37.32 -30.43
CA LYS A 86 22.28 36.03 -31.17
C LYS A 86 23.04 34.94 -30.42
N ILE A 87 22.70 34.73 -29.18
CA ILE A 87 23.25 33.60 -28.39
C ILE A 87 22.35 32.37 -28.57
N LYS A 88 22.93 31.22 -28.83
CA LYS A 88 22.18 29.97 -28.84
C LYS A 88 21.73 29.66 -27.42
N SER A 89 20.43 29.45 -27.21
CA SER A 89 19.93 28.91 -25.95
C SER A 89 20.45 27.48 -25.76
N LYS A 90 20.74 27.07 -24.53
CA LYS A 90 20.99 25.66 -24.25
C LYS A 90 19.77 24.84 -24.69
N GLU A 91 19.96 23.85 -25.55
CA GLU A 91 18.86 23.05 -26.15
C GLU A 91 17.92 22.43 -25.10
N ILE A 92 18.46 22.07 -23.95
CA ILE A 92 17.71 21.53 -22.81
C ILE A 92 16.62 22.50 -22.32
N TYR A 93 16.94 23.80 -22.17
CA TYR A 93 15.98 24.80 -21.71
C TYR A 93 14.89 25.09 -22.74
N HIS A 94 15.21 24.98 -24.02
CA HIS A 94 14.23 25.12 -25.08
C HIS A 94 13.26 23.95 -25.15
N ALA A 95 13.74 22.74 -24.90
CA ALA A 95 12.92 21.54 -24.77
C ALA A 95 11.98 21.64 -23.57
N ILE A 96 12.49 21.99 -22.38
CA ILE A 96 11.70 22.18 -21.16
C ILE A 96 10.59 23.22 -21.39
N TRP A 97 10.93 24.36 -21.97
CA TRP A 97 9.95 25.43 -22.24
C TRP A 97 8.86 25.01 -23.22
N LYS A 98 9.17 24.17 -24.23
CA LYS A 98 8.20 23.60 -25.15
C LYS A 98 7.27 22.60 -24.44
N PHE A 99 7.80 21.82 -23.48
CA PHE A 99 7.01 20.93 -22.64
C PHE A 99 6.06 21.70 -21.72
N GLU A 100 6.53 22.73 -21.01
CA GLU A 100 5.70 23.55 -20.11
C GLU A 100 4.52 24.25 -20.80
N ARG A 101 4.64 24.56 -22.09
CA ARG A 101 3.57 25.23 -22.86
C ARG A 101 2.62 24.32 -23.59
N SER A 102 2.88 23.03 -23.61
CA SER A 102 2.02 22.08 -24.28
C SER A 102 1.02 21.46 -23.30
N PRO A 103 -0.27 21.87 -23.31
CA PRO A 103 -1.27 21.29 -22.41
C PRO A 103 -1.44 19.80 -22.63
N LEU A 104 -1.23 19.32 -23.85
CA LEU A 104 -1.30 17.91 -24.19
C LEU A 104 -0.18 17.09 -23.53
N LEU A 105 1.06 17.61 -23.55
CA LEU A 105 2.20 16.94 -22.91
C LEU A 105 2.07 16.93 -21.39
N ILE A 106 1.56 18.01 -20.79
CA ILE A 106 1.24 18.07 -19.35
C ILE A 106 0.18 17.02 -19.02
N PHE A 107 -0.87 16.91 -19.81
CA PHE A 107 -1.93 15.92 -19.62
C PHE A 107 -1.39 14.48 -19.69
N PHE A 108 -0.59 14.15 -20.70
CA PHE A 108 0.02 12.84 -20.81
C PHE A 108 1.02 12.54 -19.69
N SER A 109 1.84 13.52 -19.27
CA SER A 109 2.75 13.33 -18.14
C SER A 109 2.00 13.06 -16.83
N MET A 110 0.87 13.75 -16.62
CA MET A 110 0.00 13.49 -15.47
C MET A 110 -0.55 12.06 -15.49
N ILE A 111 -1.01 11.57 -16.65
CA ILE A 111 -1.48 10.18 -16.80
C ILE A 111 -0.35 9.20 -16.48
N ILE A 112 0.85 9.42 -16.99
CA ILE A 112 2.01 8.55 -16.73
C ILE A 112 2.31 8.51 -15.23
N VAL A 113 2.31 9.65 -14.54
CA VAL A 113 2.53 9.72 -13.09
C VAL A 113 1.43 8.96 -12.35
N ILE A 114 0.16 9.15 -12.70
CA ILE A 114 -0.96 8.43 -12.10
C ILE A 114 -0.80 6.92 -12.32
N CYS A 115 -0.51 6.49 -13.54
CA CYS A 115 -0.27 5.07 -13.84
C CYS A 115 0.92 4.52 -13.06
N ALA A 116 2.01 5.27 -12.94
CA ALA A 116 3.18 4.87 -12.15
C ALA A 116 2.83 4.74 -10.66
N VAL A 117 2.07 5.67 -10.09
CA VAL A 117 1.60 5.59 -8.70
C VAL A 117 0.71 4.36 -8.50
N ILE A 118 -0.27 4.13 -9.39
CA ILE A 118 -1.12 2.94 -9.32
C ILE A 118 -0.29 1.66 -9.42
N PHE A 119 0.69 1.62 -10.32
CA PHE A 119 1.59 0.47 -10.47
C PHE A 119 2.39 0.20 -9.18
N ILE A 120 2.98 1.24 -8.58
CA ILE A 120 3.73 1.13 -7.33
C ILE A 120 2.83 0.64 -6.20
N LEU A 121 1.64 1.22 -6.05
CA LEU A 121 0.71 0.84 -4.99
C LEU A 121 0.18 -0.58 -5.15
N LYS A 122 -0.13 -1.00 -6.38
CA LYS A 122 -0.78 -2.29 -6.65
C LYS A 122 0.20 -3.47 -6.75
N TRP A 123 1.41 -3.23 -7.24
CA TRP A 123 2.41 -4.29 -7.45
C TRP A 123 3.74 -4.03 -6.75
N GLY A 124 4.22 -2.80 -6.75
CA GLY A 124 5.52 -2.44 -6.16
C GLY A 124 5.57 -2.69 -4.66
N ILE A 125 4.63 -2.10 -3.90
CA ILE A 125 4.56 -2.25 -2.44
C ILE A 125 4.32 -3.72 -2.04
N PRO A 126 3.32 -4.47 -2.58
CA PRO A 126 3.13 -5.87 -2.22
C PRO A 126 4.33 -6.75 -2.53
N TYR A 127 4.97 -6.55 -3.69
CA TYR A 127 6.15 -7.32 -4.07
C TYR A 127 7.32 -7.07 -3.11
N THR A 128 7.61 -5.82 -2.80
CA THR A 128 8.68 -5.48 -1.85
C THR A 128 8.38 -5.99 -0.44
N ALA A 129 7.15 -5.87 0.03
CA ALA A 129 6.71 -6.41 1.30
C ALA A 129 6.88 -7.94 1.39
N GLN A 130 6.58 -8.66 0.31
CA GLN A 130 6.80 -10.10 0.23
C GLN A 130 8.28 -10.47 0.37
N GLN A 131 9.18 -9.78 -0.34
CA GLN A 131 10.62 -10.05 -0.24
C GLN A 131 11.15 -9.71 1.15
N LEU A 132 10.74 -8.59 1.72
CA LEU A 132 11.17 -8.16 3.05
C LEU A 132 10.66 -9.10 4.15
N ALA A 133 9.41 -9.55 4.08
CA ALA A 133 8.87 -10.52 5.05
C ALA A 133 9.67 -11.84 5.06
N ARG A 134 10.19 -12.27 3.90
CA ARG A 134 11.05 -13.46 3.81
C ARG A 134 12.42 -13.26 4.44
N LEU A 135 12.96 -12.04 4.36
CA LEU A 135 14.28 -11.68 4.87
C LEU A 135 14.29 -11.35 6.36
N LEU A 136 13.12 -11.15 6.99
CA LEU A 136 13.05 -10.84 8.42
C LEU A 136 13.63 -11.99 9.25
N PRO A 137 14.47 -11.65 10.26
CA PRO A 137 14.94 -12.62 11.22
C PRO A 137 13.80 -13.33 11.94
N GLU A 138 13.94 -14.61 12.17
CA GLU A 138 12.92 -15.41 12.88
C GLU A 138 12.63 -14.85 14.28
N GLN A 139 13.63 -14.34 14.97
CA GLN A 139 13.49 -13.69 16.28
C GLN A 139 12.53 -12.51 16.25
N THR A 140 12.59 -11.68 15.19
CA THR A 140 11.67 -10.54 15.00
C THR A 140 10.22 -11.03 14.79
N LEU A 141 10.03 -12.08 14.01
CA LEU A 141 8.72 -12.69 13.81
C LEU A 141 8.12 -13.23 15.10
N ILE A 142 8.96 -13.92 15.88
CA ILE A 142 8.57 -14.48 17.19
C ILE A 142 8.20 -13.33 18.15
N GLU A 143 8.99 -12.28 18.24
CA GLU A 143 8.75 -11.16 19.15
C GLU A 143 7.44 -10.43 18.81
N VAL A 144 7.25 -10.03 17.54
CA VAL A 144 6.00 -9.42 17.07
C VAL A 144 4.83 -10.36 17.31
N GLY A 145 4.99 -11.64 17.01
CA GLY A 145 3.95 -12.64 17.18
C GLY A 145 3.57 -12.84 18.64
N ASN A 146 4.54 -12.94 19.56
CA ASN A 146 4.28 -13.10 21.01
C ASN A 146 3.50 -11.92 21.60
N GLN A 147 3.90 -10.71 21.25
CA GLN A 147 3.19 -9.49 21.69
C GLN A 147 1.78 -9.42 21.09
N THR A 148 1.62 -9.80 19.83
CA THR A 148 0.32 -9.86 19.15
C THR A 148 -0.58 -10.92 19.78
N GLU A 149 -0.06 -12.13 20.03
CA GLU A 149 -0.77 -13.22 20.70
C GLU A 149 -1.25 -12.79 22.10
N GLN A 150 -0.34 -12.22 22.88
CA GLN A 150 -0.68 -11.73 24.23
C GLN A 150 -1.82 -10.72 24.21
N LYS A 151 -1.74 -9.72 23.35
CA LYS A 151 -2.79 -8.71 23.23
C LYS A 151 -4.13 -9.27 22.76
N LEU A 152 -4.12 -10.24 21.83
CA LEU A 152 -5.34 -10.91 21.38
C LEU A 152 -5.95 -11.75 22.51
N ILE A 153 -5.11 -12.42 23.33
CA ILE A 153 -5.57 -13.16 24.51
C ILE A 153 -6.19 -12.22 25.55
N GLU A 154 -5.59 -11.05 25.80
CA GLU A 154 -6.13 -10.04 26.71
C GLU A 154 -7.48 -9.46 26.24
N GLN A 155 -7.69 -9.38 24.94
CA GLN A 155 -8.88 -8.78 24.32
C GLN A 155 -9.98 -9.79 24.00
N THR A 156 -9.75 -11.07 24.18
CA THR A 156 -10.70 -12.15 23.88
C THR A 156 -10.95 -13.01 25.12
N GLU A 157 -12.12 -13.63 25.19
CA GLU A 157 -12.48 -14.50 26.31
C GLU A 157 -11.94 -15.94 26.08
N PRO A 158 -11.68 -16.70 27.16
CA PRO A 158 -11.37 -18.13 27.08
C PRO A 158 -12.42 -18.90 26.28
N SER A 159 -11.97 -19.93 25.55
CA SER A 159 -12.86 -20.80 24.80
C SER A 159 -13.87 -21.52 25.69
N LYS A 160 -15.08 -21.69 25.20
CA LYS A 160 -16.16 -22.50 25.78
C LYS A 160 -16.32 -23.85 25.10
N LEU A 161 -15.46 -24.21 24.16
CA LEU A 161 -15.42 -25.56 23.62
C LEU A 161 -14.93 -26.52 24.71
N SER A 162 -15.46 -27.76 24.73
CA SER A 162 -15.00 -28.78 25.67
C SER A 162 -13.50 -29.06 25.49
N ALA A 163 -12.80 -29.34 26.56
CA ALA A 163 -11.37 -29.67 26.52
C ALA A 163 -11.10 -30.89 25.61
N GLU A 164 -12.03 -31.83 25.58
CA GLU A 164 -11.97 -33.00 24.72
C GLU A 164 -12.04 -32.61 23.22
N HIS A 165 -12.97 -31.74 22.85
CA HIS A 165 -13.09 -31.27 21.47
C HIS A 165 -11.84 -30.48 21.02
N GLN A 166 -11.35 -29.58 21.88
CA GLN A 166 -10.11 -28.85 21.61
C GLN A 166 -8.91 -29.81 21.43
N ALA A 167 -8.78 -30.81 22.30
CA ALA A 167 -7.70 -31.78 22.21
C ALA A 167 -7.81 -32.65 20.94
N ARG A 168 -9.04 -33.05 20.55
CA ARG A 168 -9.29 -33.79 19.33
C ARG A 168 -8.89 -32.99 18.09
N LEU A 169 -9.31 -31.74 17.98
CA LEU A 169 -8.95 -30.86 16.84
C LEU A 169 -7.44 -30.62 16.76
N LYS A 170 -6.78 -30.37 17.88
CA LYS A 170 -5.31 -30.25 17.96
C LYS A 170 -4.60 -31.51 17.46
N LYS A 171 -5.01 -32.65 17.94
CA LYS A 171 -4.44 -33.95 17.54
C LYS A 171 -4.63 -34.22 16.05
N LEU A 172 -5.82 -33.95 15.51
CA LEU A 172 -6.08 -34.08 14.08
C LEU A 172 -5.22 -33.13 13.24
N TYR A 173 -5.08 -31.90 13.68
CA TYR A 173 -4.21 -30.91 13.03
C TYR A 173 -2.74 -31.38 13.04
N GLU A 174 -2.21 -31.78 14.20
CA GLU A 174 -0.83 -32.27 14.33
C GLU A 174 -0.55 -33.47 13.45
N GLN A 175 -1.51 -34.41 13.35
CA GLN A 175 -1.34 -35.63 12.59
C GLN A 175 -1.53 -35.47 11.08
N LYS A 176 -2.36 -34.52 10.65
CA LYS A 176 -2.81 -34.42 9.26
C LYS A 176 -2.33 -33.14 8.54
N ILE A 177 -2.12 -32.05 9.26
CA ILE A 177 -1.82 -30.74 8.64
C ILE A 177 -0.40 -30.28 8.98
N ALA A 178 0.03 -30.43 10.21
CA ALA A 178 1.25 -29.87 10.76
C ALA A 178 2.54 -30.63 10.42
N VAL A 179 2.61 -31.25 9.26
CA VAL A 179 3.76 -32.10 8.89
C VAL A 179 5.06 -31.28 8.90
N GLY A 180 5.87 -31.49 9.92
CA GLY A 180 7.22 -30.93 10.07
C GLY A 180 7.34 -29.75 11.05
N GLN A 181 6.43 -28.82 11.08
CA GLN A 181 6.44 -27.66 12.01
C GLN A 181 5.03 -27.34 12.50
N PRO A 182 4.54 -28.01 13.56
CA PRO A 182 3.21 -27.76 14.09
C PRO A 182 3.12 -26.34 14.66
N ALA A 183 2.09 -25.60 14.21
CA ALA A 183 1.74 -24.36 14.86
C ALA A 183 1.06 -24.63 16.20
N LYS A 184 1.21 -23.72 17.15
CA LYS A 184 0.45 -23.73 18.40
C LYS A 184 -0.99 -23.34 18.10
N ILE A 185 -1.96 -24.23 18.37
CA ILE A 185 -3.38 -23.91 18.21
C ILE A 185 -3.96 -23.40 19.52
N ILE A 186 -4.59 -22.21 19.47
CA ILE A 186 -5.27 -21.58 20.59
C ILE A 186 -6.74 -21.38 20.24
N PHE A 187 -7.65 -21.88 21.09
CA PHE A 187 -9.09 -21.64 20.95
C PHE A 187 -9.52 -20.49 21.87
N ARG A 188 -10.31 -19.54 21.33
CA ARG A 188 -10.83 -18.37 22.06
C ARG A 188 -12.26 -18.08 21.63
N GLN A 189 -13.03 -17.40 22.47
CA GLN A 189 -14.25 -16.75 22.00
C GLN A 189 -13.84 -15.49 21.21
N GLY A 190 -14.26 -15.40 19.94
CA GLY A 190 -13.85 -14.29 19.06
C GLY A 190 -14.40 -12.91 19.47
N GLY A 191 -15.55 -12.90 20.13
CA GLY A 191 -16.17 -11.67 20.67
C GLY A 191 -16.40 -10.59 19.59
N GLU A 192 -16.14 -9.35 19.94
CA GLU A 192 -16.25 -8.18 19.04
C GLU A 192 -14.98 -7.98 18.19
N ILE A 193 -13.83 -8.48 18.65
CA ILE A 193 -12.53 -8.25 18.02
C ILE A 193 -12.29 -9.19 16.85
N MET A 194 -12.40 -10.49 17.09
CA MET A 194 -12.17 -11.49 16.05
C MET A 194 -13.46 -12.02 15.43
N GLY A 195 -14.57 -12.01 16.16
CA GLY A 195 -15.82 -12.56 15.68
C GLY A 195 -15.73 -14.06 15.35
N LEU A 196 -16.26 -14.45 14.19
CA LEU A 196 -16.07 -15.77 13.58
C LEU A 196 -14.77 -15.65 12.74
N ASN A 197 -13.68 -16.27 13.19
CA ASN A 197 -12.40 -16.18 12.49
C ASN A 197 -11.42 -17.29 12.89
N ALA A 198 -10.42 -17.51 12.04
CA ALA A 198 -9.14 -18.11 12.39
C ALA A 198 -8.03 -17.15 11.90
N ALA A 199 -6.90 -17.13 12.55
CA ALA A 199 -5.84 -16.20 12.21
C ALA A 199 -4.44 -16.76 12.51
N ALA A 200 -3.57 -16.67 11.52
CA ALA A 200 -2.16 -17.05 11.59
C ALA A 200 -1.30 -15.92 12.16
N ILE A 201 -0.68 -16.14 13.32
CA ILE A 201 0.20 -15.18 14.00
C ILE A 201 1.66 -15.48 13.68
N PRO A 202 2.53 -14.46 13.50
CA PRO A 202 3.91 -14.67 13.06
C PRO A 202 4.80 -15.57 13.94
N ASN A 203 4.46 -15.80 15.21
CA ASN A 203 5.17 -16.70 16.13
C ASN A 203 4.79 -18.18 15.97
N ASN A 204 4.31 -18.57 14.81
CA ASN A 204 3.82 -19.93 14.53
C ASN A 204 2.62 -20.35 15.41
N THR A 205 1.70 -19.42 15.67
CA THR A 205 0.43 -19.68 16.38
C THR A 205 -0.75 -19.49 15.42
N ILE A 206 -1.75 -20.35 15.54
CA ILE A 206 -3.07 -20.16 14.92
C ILE A 206 -4.10 -19.98 16.03
N ILE A 207 -4.78 -18.84 16.06
CA ILE A 207 -5.94 -18.63 16.92
C ILE A 207 -7.20 -19.02 16.14
N VAL A 208 -8.06 -19.83 16.75
CA VAL A 208 -9.34 -20.26 16.18
C VAL A 208 -10.46 -19.83 17.12
N THR A 209 -11.49 -19.20 16.58
CA THR A 209 -12.62 -18.80 17.42
C THR A 209 -13.65 -19.90 17.58
N ASP A 210 -14.29 -19.94 18.77
CA ASP A 210 -15.40 -20.84 19.04
C ASP A 210 -16.54 -20.70 18.03
N GLU A 211 -16.74 -19.51 17.53
CA GLU A 211 -17.75 -19.16 16.55
C GLU A 211 -17.48 -19.88 15.21
N LEU A 212 -16.22 -19.95 14.80
CA LEU A 212 -15.82 -20.67 13.59
C LEU A 212 -16.10 -22.16 13.76
N VAL A 213 -15.62 -22.76 14.85
CA VAL A 213 -15.82 -24.19 15.12
C VAL A 213 -17.31 -24.54 15.20
N LYS A 214 -18.14 -23.66 15.78
CA LYS A 214 -19.61 -23.86 15.85
C LYS A 214 -20.34 -23.70 14.52
N LEU A 215 -19.80 -22.89 13.59
CA LEU A 215 -20.37 -22.75 12.25
C LEU A 215 -19.99 -23.96 11.38
N SER A 216 -18.80 -24.51 11.57
CA SER A 216 -18.34 -25.69 10.83
C SER A 216 -19.27 -26.88 11.05
N GLY A 217 -19.57 -27.63 9.98
CA GLY A 217 -20.47 -28.76 10.00
C GLY A 217 -19.81 -30.06 10.49
N ALA A 218 -18.46 -30.10 10.41
CA ALA A 218 -17.64 -31.26 10.79
C ALA A 218 -16.22 -30.81 11.18
N ASP A 219 -15.49 -31.68 11.88
CA ASP A 219 -14.10 -31.43 12.26
C ASP A 219 -13.19 -31.31 11.02
N GLU A 220 -13.52 -31.96 9.91
CA GLU A 220 -12.80 -31.86 8.63
C GLU A 220 -12.89 -30.47 8.01
N GLU A 221 -14.00 -29.75 8.20
CA GLU A 221 -14.12 -28.36 7.77
C GLU A 221 -13.19 -27.47 8.60
N VAL A 222 -13.09 -27.70 9.93
CA VAL A 222 -12.14 -26.97 10.78
C VAL A 222 -10.69 -27.29 10.37
N LEU A 223 -10.38 -28.55 10.07
CA LEU A 223 -9.05 -28.93 9.58
C LEU A 223 -8.70 -28.28 8.26
N ALA A 224 -9.66 -28.16 7.34
CA ALA A 224 -9.45 -27.50 6.06
C ALA A 224 -9.14 -25.99 6.25
N VAL A 225 -9.84 -25.32 7.18
CA VAL A 225 -9.50 -23.96 7.57
C VAL A 225 -8.12 -23.89 8.22
N LEU A 226 -7.77 -24.83 9.11
CA LEU A 226 -6.42 -24.88 9.71
C LEU A 226 -5.33 -25.10 8.67
N ALA A 227 -5.59 -25.88 7.60
CA ALA A 227 -4.66 -26.03 6.48
C ALA A 227 -4.47 -24.71 5.71
N HIS A 228 -5.53 -23.93 5.53
CA HIS A 228 -5.47 -22.61 4.93
C HIS A 228 -4.66 -21.63 5.80
N GLU A 229 -4.91 -21.60 7.13
CA GLU A 229 -4.12 -20.79 8.05
C GLU A 229 -2.64 -21.21 8.11
N GLN A 230 -2.37 -22.51 8.01
CA GLN A 230 -1.00 -23.00 7.86
C GLN A 230 -0.34 -22.45 6.58
N GLY A 231 -1.07 -22.32 5.50
CA GLY A 231 -0.60 -21.66 4.27
C GLY A 231 -0.20 -20.21 4.51
N HIS A 232 -0.97 -19.46 5.29
CA HIS A 232 -0.61 -18.10 5.70
C HIS A 232 0.65 -18.04 6.56
N LEU A 233 0.84 -19.00 7.48
CA LEU A 233 2.05 -19.10 8.31
C LEU A 233 3.30 -19.37 7.48
N VAL A 234 3.27 -20.45 6.68
CA VAL A 234 4.42 -20.89 5.88
C VAL A 234 4.87 -19.81 4.90
N GLN A 235 3.92 -19.08 4.34
CA GLN A 235 4.20 -18.01 3.38
C GLN A 235 4.39 -16.64 4.05
N LYS A 236 4.30 -16.54 5.39
CA LYS A 236 4.46 -15.31 6.18
C LYS A 236 3.51 -14.18 5.75
N HIS A 237 2.28 -14.49 5.34
CA HIS A 237 1.32 -13.55 4.77
C HIS A 237 0.96 -12.43 5.76
N SER A 238 0.80 -12.74 7.06
CA SER A 238 0.52 -11.73 8.10
C SER A 238 1.57 -10.63 8.11
N MET A 239 2.85 -10.99 8.06
CA MET A 239 3.94 -10.01 8.05
C MET A 239 4.03 -9.25 6.73
N GLN A 240 3.80 -9.92 5.58
CA GLN A 240 3.72 -9.23 4.28
C GLN A 240 2.66 -8.14 4.29
N LYS A 241 1.49 -8.43 4.86
CA LYS A 241 0.38 -7.49 4.96
C LYS A 241 0.70 -6.33 5.91
N VAL A 242 1.30 -6.62 7.07
CA VAL A 242 1.74 -5.60 8.02
C VAL A 242 2.74 -4.63 7.37
N ILE A 243 3.77 -5.15 6.70
CA ILE A 243 4.76 -4.33 6.00
C ILE A 243 4.11 -3.53 4.88
N SER A 244 3.18 -4.13 4.10
CA SER A 244 2.45 -3.42 3.06
C SER A 244 1.60 -2.27 3.59
N ASN A 245 0.98 -2.43 4.75
CA ASN A 245 0.13 -1.40 5.36
C ASN A 245 0.95 -0.27 6.00
N LEU A 246 2.04 -0.61 6.68
CA LEU A 246 2.90 0.36 7.35
C LEU A 246 3.93 1.00 6.40
N GLY A 247 4.26 0.33 5.28
CA GLY A 247 5.26 0.83 4.33
C GLY A 247 6.61 1.12 4.99
N ALA A 248 7.20 2.28 4.69
CA ALA A 248 8.50 2.68 5.22
C ALA A 248 8.52 2.83 6.75
N ALA A 249 7.41 3.24 7.37
CA ALA A 249 7.32 3.38 8.83
C ALA A 249 7.47 2.03 9.53
N GLY A 250 6.85 0.97 9.01
CA GLY A 250 7.00 -0.38 9.55
C GLY A 250 8.42 -0.93 9.41
N LEU A 251 9.10 -0.63 8.31
CA LEU A 251 10.50 -0.99 8.12
C LEU A 251 11.42 -0.26 9.12
N PHE A 252 11.17 1.01 9.34
CA PHE A 252 11.92 1.80 10.32
C PHE A 252 11.72 1.23 11.73
N ALA A 253 10.48 0.91 12.12
CA ALA A 253 10.15 0.29 13.40
C ALA A 253 10.86 -1.06 13.59
N LEU A 254 10.88 -1.92 12.57
CA LEU A 254 11.59 -3.19 12.61
C LEU A 254 13.11 -3.03 12.78
N VAL A 255 13.71 -1.98 12.22
CA VAL A 255 15.14 -1.71 12.33
C VAL A 255 15.50 -1.07 13.67
N THR A 256 14.68 -0.18 14.18
CA THR A 256 14.91 0.53 15.45
C THR A 256 14.55 -0.30 16.68
N GLY A 257 13.75 -1.37 16.50
CA GLY A 257 13.24 -2.21 17.58
C GLY A 257 12.02 -1.67 18.31
N ASP A 258 11.45 -0.54 17.86
CA ASP A 258 10.14 -0.08 18.34
C ASP A 258 9.01 -0.82 17.60
N LEU A 259 8.60 -1.94 18.17
CA LEU A 259 7.61 -2.83 17.57
C LEU A 259 6.16 -2.45 17.88
N SER A 260 5.91 -1.37 18.63
CA SER A 260 4.56 -0.99 19.09
C SER A 260 3.57 -0.83 17.93
N ASP A 261 3.95 -0.08 16.89
CA ASP A 261 3.13 0.12 15.69
C ASP A 261 3.00 -1.15 14.85
N VAL A 262 4.05 -1.96 14.79
CA VAL A 262 4.05 -3.25 14.07
C VAL A 262 3.06 -4.23 14.72
N VAL A 263 3.06 -4.30 16.05
CA VAL A 263 2.12 -5.14 16.82
C VAL A 263 0.69 -4.65 16.66
N ALA A 264 0.45 -3.33 16.76
CA ALA A 264 -0.87 -2.75 16.56
C ALA A 264 -1.40 -3.03 15.13
N ALA A 265 -0.55 -2.89 14.11
CA ALA A 265 -0.89 -3.20 12.74
C ALA A 265 -1.13 -4.71 12.54
N SER A 266 -0.38 -5.59 13.22
CA SER A 266 -0.59 -7.03 13.18
C SER A 266 -1.98 -7.41 13.71
N ILE A 267 -2.40 -6.82 14.83
CA ILE A 267 -3.73 -7.03 15.38
C ILE A 267 -4.81 -6.55 14.41
N ALA A 268 -4.64 -5.36 13.82
CA ALA A 268 -5.58 -4.82 12.83
C ALA A 268 -5.68 -5.72 11.58
N VAL A 269 -4.56 -6.25 11.09
CA VAL A 269 -4.53 -7.21 9.97
C VAL A 269 -5.30 -8.47 10.31
N LEU A 270 -5.10 -9.02 11.51
CA LEU A 270 -5.75 -10.26 11.92
C LEU A 270 -7.24 -10.08 12.25
N ALA A 271 -7.64 -8.87 12.70
CA ALA A 271 -9.01 -8.58 13.11
C ALA A 271 -9.90 -8.04 11.98
N ASP A 272 -9.40 -7.14 11.15
CA ASP A 272 -10.23 -6.34 10.22
C ASP A 272 -9.65 -6.14 8.81
N ALA A 273 -8.33 -6.22 8.65
CA ALA A 273 -7.70 -5.92 7.37
C ALA A 273 -7.51 -7.19 6.55
N GLY A 274 -8.47 -7.56 5.72
CA GLY A 274 -8.39 -8.73 4.85
C GLY A 274 -7.10 -8.84 4.04
N TYR A 275 -6.68 -10.07 3.79
CA TYR A 275 -5.60 -10.36 2.86
C TYR A 275 -5.99 -9.95 1.44
N SER A 276 -4.99 -9.71 0.59
CA SER A 276 -5.29 -9.54 -0.84
C SER A 276 -5.75 -10.85 -1.45
N GLN A 277 -6.56 -10.79 -2.51
CA GLN A 277 -7.00 -11.98 -3.24
C GLN A 277 -5.82 -12.92 -3.59
N ALA A 278 -4.68 -12.37 -3.99
CA ALA A 278 -3.50 -13.18 -4.33
C ALA A 278 -2.97 -13.99 -3.15
N LEU A 279 -2.97 -13.44 -1.94
CA LEU A 279 -2.54 -14.12 -0.72
C LEU A 279 -3.55 -15.19 -0.29
N GLU A 280 -4.85 -14.92 -0.44
CA GLU A 280 -5.90 -15.89 -0.19
C GLU A 280 -5.80 -17.11 -1.12
N LEU A 281 -5.66 -16.84 -2.43
CA LEU A 281 -5.50 -17.92 -3.41
C LEU A 281 -4.21 -18.75 -3.18
N ALA A 282 -3.13 -18.11 -2.73
CA ALA A 282 -1.91 -18.83 -2.39
C ALA A 282 -2.07 -19.71 -1.12
N ALA A 283 -2.82 -19.24 -0.12
CA ALA A 283 -3.16 -20.02 1.06
C ALA A 283 -4.11 -21.18 0.72
N ASP A 284 -5.11 -20.94 -0.16
CA ASP A 284 -5.99 -22.00 -0.67
C ASP A 284 -5.22 -23.05 -1.46
N ASP A 285 -4.27 -22.65 -2.32
CA ASP A 285 -3.42 -23.59 -3.06
C ASP A 285 -2.61 -24.48 -2.12
N TYR A 286 -2.04 -23.89 -1.08
CA TYR A 286 -1.33 -24.64 -0.04
C TYR A 286 -2.28 -25.63 0.63
N ALA A 287 -3.46 -25.17 1.07
CA ALA A 287 -4.44 -26.01 1.73
C ALA A 287 -4.90 -27.18 0.85
N MET A 288 -5.29 -26.91 -0.39
CA MET A 288 -5.76 -27.93 -1.34
C MET A 288 -4.70 -29.00 -1.59
N GLN A 289 -3.46 -28.59 -1.89
CA GLN A 289 -2.36 -29.52 -2.13
C GLN A 289 -2.06 -30.39 -0.88
N HIS A 290 -2.05 -29.74 0.27
CA HIS A 290 -1.72 -30.42 1.52
C HIS A 290 -2.81 -31.38 1.97
N LEU A 291 -4.07 -30.98 1.89
CA LEU A 291 -5.22 -31.85 2.17
C LEU A 291 -5.24 -33.06 1.24
N HIS A 292 -5.00 -32.84 -0.06
CA HIS A 292 -4.94 -33.92 -1.04
C HIS A 292 -3.84 -34.94 -0.70
N GLN A 293 -2.63 -34.48 -0.33
CA GLN A 293 -1.53 -35.35 0.11
C GLN A 293 -1.90 -36.22 1.33
N GLN A 294 -2.76 -35.69 2.20
CA GLN A 294 -3.25 -36.35 3.39
C GLN A 294 -4.55 -37.19 3.16
N GLN A 295 -4.96 -37.31 1.89
CA GLN A 295 -6.20 -37.99 1.49
C GLN A 295 -7.47 -37.41 2.16
N ILE A 296 -7.46 -36.09 2.38
CA ILE A 296 -8.60 -35.30 2.84
C ILE A 296 -9.09 -34.49 1.65
N SER A 297 -10.41 -34.56 1.37
CA SER A 297 -10.98 -33.76 0.29
C SER A 297 -10.94 -32.27 0.61
N SER A 298 -10.49 -31.45 -0.33
CA SER A 298 -10.52 -29.98 -0.20
C SER A 298 -11.94 -29.42 -0.28
N ILE A 299 -12.95 -30.24 -0.65
CA ILE A 299 -14.37 -29.89 -0.57
C ILE A 299 -14.78 -29.45 0.85
N HIS A 300 -14.12 -29.94 1.90
CA HIS A 300 -14.39 -29.48 3.26
C HIS A 300 -14.12 -27.98 3.44
N LEU A 301 -13.08 -27.43 2.79
CA LEU A 301 -12.85 -25.99 2.77
C LEU A 301 -13.97 -25.26 2.00
N SER A 302 -14.35 -25.76 0.84
CA SER A 302 -15.47 -25.23 0.07
C SER A 302 -16.77 -25.22 0.85
N ASN A 303 -17.08 -26.32 1.55
CA ASN A 303 -18.30 -26.44 2.37
C ASN A 303 -18.34 -25.39 3.49
N PHE A 304 -17.19 -25.18 4.17
CA PHE A 304 -17.09 -24.12 5.17
C PHE A 304 -17.31 -22.73 4.55
N LEU A 305 -16.64 -22.41 3.44
CA LEU A 305 -16.81 -21.14 2.74
C LEU A 305 -18.26 -20.93 2.26
N GLN A 306 -18.93 -21.99 1.77
CA GLN A 306 -20.32 -21.95 1.38
C GLN A 306 -21.27 -21.67 2.57
N ARG A 307 -20.95 -22.21 3.77
CA ARG A 307 -21.71 -21.88 4.99
C ARG A 307 -21.60 -20.40 5.33
N VAL A 308 -20.39 -19.86 5.24
CA VAL A 308 -20.11 -18.44 5.46
C VAL A 308 -20.90 -17.61 4.46
N GLU A 309 -20.86 -17.96 3.17
CA GLU A 309 -21.57 -17.27 2.09
C GLU A 309 -23.08 -17.31 2.27
N ASN A 310 -23.65 -18.47 2.61
CA ASN A 310 -25.07 -18.60 2.88
C ASN A 310 -25.55 -17.67 4.01
N VAL A 311 -24.75 -17.55 5.08
CA VAL A 311 -25.06 -16.62 6.17
C VAL A 311 -24.95 -15.16 5.70
N ARG A 312 -24.00 -14.83 4.81
CA ARG A 312 -23.85 -13.49 4.20
C ARG A 312 -25.09 -13.13 3.36
N ILE A 313 -25.52 -14.03 2.48
CA ILE A 313 -26.71 -13.82 1.62
C ILE A 313 -27.95 -13.58 2.47
N LEU A 314 -28.17 -14.43 3.50
CA LEU A 314 -29.30 -14.26 4.41
C LEU A 314 -29.22 -12.92 5.18
N ALA A 315 -28.01 -12.48 5.54
CA ALA A 315 -27.79 -11.18 6.19
C ALA A 315 -28.14 -10.02 5.26
N GLU A 316 -27.80 -10.11 3.99
CA GLU A 316 -28.09 -9.08 2.98
C GLU A 316 -29.60 -8.99 2.67
N GLN A 317 -30.28 -10.13 2.55
CA GLN A 317 -31.73 -10.17 2.36
C GLN A 317 -32.50 -9.54 3.52
N ASN A 318 -31.95 -9.62 4.74
CA ASN A 318 -32.54 -9.05 5.94
C ASN A 318 -32.08 -7.59 6.24
N LYS A 319 -31.31 -6.93 5.35
CA LYS A 319 -30.87 -5.54 5.50
C LYS A 319 -31.97 -4.47 5.55
N THR A 320 -33.20 -4.82 5.20
CA THR A 320 -34.38 -3.95 5.32
C THR A 320 -34.75 -3.66 6.79
N ILE A 321 -34.07 -4.30 7.74
CA ILE A 321 -34.34 -4.19 9.17
C ILE A 321 -33.49 -3.07 9.77
N LYS A 322 -34.05 -1.85 9.89
CA LYS A 322 -33.43 -0.75 10.62
C LYS A 322 -33.61 -0.93 12.12
N MET A 323 -32.51 -1.06 12.87
CA MET A 323 -32.53 -1.11 14.33
C MET A 323 -32.48 0.29 14.93
N LYS A 324 -33.41 0.61 15.81
CA LYS A 324 -33.35 1.74 16.72
C LYS A 324 -33.82 1.24 18.11
N ASN A 325 -32.96 1.34 19.12
CA ASN A 325 -33.28 1.01 20.52
C ASN A 325 -33.90 -0.39 20.77
N PHE A 326 -33.28 -1.47 20.24
CA PHE A 326 -33.78 -2.85 20.37
C PHE A 326 -35.19 -3.08 19.78
N THR A 327 -35.67 -2.21 18.92
CA THR A 327 -36.88 -2.36 18.15
C THR A 327 -36.55 -2.56 16.67
N LEU A 328 -37.28 -3.44 16.00
CA LEU A 328 -37.25 -3.65 14.56
C LEU A 328 -38.32 -2.76 13.93
N ASN A 329 -37.96 -1.97 12.95
CA ASN A 329 -38.93 -1.27 12.11
C ASN A 329 -39.03 -2.00 10.74
N ILE A 330 -40.10 -2.73 10.56
CA ILE A 330 -40.42 -3.42 9.30
C ILE A 330 -41.68 -2.76 8.75
N ASP A 331 -41.59 -2.19 7.56
CA ASP A 331 -42.69 -1.53 6.87
C ASP A 331 -43.42 -0.49 7.74
N GLY A 332 -42.67 0.28 8.54
CA GLY A 332 -43.24 1.34 9.39
C GLY A 332 -43.84 0.86 10.73
N LYS A 333 -43.79 -0.43 11.02
CA LYS A 333 -44.22 -0.98 12.31
C LYS A 333 -43.04 -1.30 13.21
N GLU A 334 -42.95 -0.68 14.37
CA GLU A 334 -41.95 -1.00 15.40
C GLU A 334 -42.42 -2.19 16.24
N ARG A 335 -41.58 -3.22 16.36
CA ARG A 335 -41.77 -4.34 17.28
C ARG A 335 -40.49 -4.65 18.03
N GLN A 336 -40.61 -5.24 19.22
CA GLN A 336 -39.45 -5.71 19.96
C GLN A 336 -38.75 -6.86 19.23
N ILE A 337 -37.41 -6.83 19.28
CA ILE A 337 -36.56 -7.89 18.72
C ILE A 337 -36.71 -9.16 19.56
N THR A 338 -36.99 -10.28 18.93
CA THR A 338 -36.99 -11.57 19.61
C THR A 338 -35.55 -12.00 19.95
N GLU A 339 -35.41 -12.87 20.95
CA GLU A 339 -34.09 -13.38 21.35
C GLU A 339 -33.38 -14.16 20.20
N SER A 340 -34.15 -14.87 19.36
CA SER A 340 -33.65 -15.54 18.16
C SER A 340 -33.11 -14.56 17.12
N GLU A 341 -33.79 -13.44 16.90
CA GLU A 341 -33.34 -12.37 15.99
C GLU A 341 -32.09 -11.67 16.54
N LEU A 342 -32.03 -11.46 17.86
CA LEU A 342 -30.85 -10.87 18.51
C LEU A 342 -29.63 -11.80 18.36
N LYS A 343 -29.84 -13.11 18.52
CA LYS A 343 -28.79 -14.13 18.30
C LYS A 343 -28.33 -14.14 16.85
N TRP A 344 -29.25 -14.02 15.93
CA TRP A 344 -28.99 -13.94 14.49
C TRP A 344 -28.18 -12.70 14.09
N LEU A 345 -28.55 -11.53 14.62
CA LEU A 345 -27.83 -10.27 14.38
C LEU A 345 -26.42 -10.30 14.97
N ARG A 346 -26.21 -10.95 16.11
CA ARG A 346 -24.88 -11.17 16.67
C ARG A 346 -24.04 -12.08 15.77
N LEU A 347 -24.64 -13.10 15.18
CA LEU A 347 -23.96 -13.98 14.24
C LEU A 347 -23.52 -13.20 12.98
N ILE A 348 -24.41 -12.39 12.39
CA ILE A 348 -24.09 -11.53 11.23
C ILE A 348 -22.91 -10.60 11.52
N ARG A 349 -22.93 -9.95 12.69
CA ARG A 349 -21.80 -9.07 13.07
C ARG A 349 -20.48 -9.82 13.16
N LYS A 350 -20.49 -11.01 13.74
CA LYS A 350 -19.31 -11.89 13.85
C LYS A 350 -18.83 -12.37 12.50
N LEU A 351 -19.75 -12.69 11.59
CA LEU A 351 -19.45 -13.12 10.24
C LEU A 351 -18.77 -12.03 9.41
N LYS A 352 -19.15 -10.76 9.63
CA LYS A 352 -18.55 -9.64 8.93
C LYS A 352 -17.02 -9.64 9.06
N LYS A 353 -16.50 -10.00 10.22
CA LYS A 353 -15.04 -10.12 10.47
C LYS A 353 -14.36 -11.13 9.56
N TYR A 354 -14.96 -12.32 9.40
CA TYR A 354 -14.42 -13.33 8.49
C TYR A 354 -14.41 -12.86 7.03
N LEU A 355 -15.48 -12.21 6.58
CA LEU A 355 -15.57 -11.70 5.22
C LEU A 355 -14.59 -10.56 4.95
N GLU A 356 -14.28 -9.75 5.96
CA GLU A 356 -13.28 -8.70 5.87
C GLU A 356 -11.86 -9.25 5.85
N SER A 357 -11.58 -10.32 6.62
CA SER A 357 -10.27 -10.96 6.65
C SER A 357 -10.01 -11.89 5.45
N HIS A 358 -11.05 -12.54 4.91
CA HIS A 358 -10.94 -13.53 3.83
C HIS A 358 -11.92 -13.22 2.68
N PRO A 359 -11.59 -12.30 1.78
CA PRO A 359 -12.48 -11.87 0.70
C PRO A 359 -12.63 -12.89 -0.44
N GLU A 360 -13.55 -12.61 -1.35
CA GLU A 360 -13.74 -13.29 -2.65
C GLU A 360 -14.17 -14.78 -2.56
N LEU A 361 -15.12 -15.09 -1.67
CA LEU A 361 -15.55 -16.48 -1.41
C LEU A 361 -15.98 -17.23 -2.66
N ASP A 362 -16.76 -16.62 -3.56
CA ASP A 362 -17.31 -17.29 -4.75
C ASP A 362 -16.19 -17.85 -5.64
N LYS A 363 -15.18 -17.02 -5.95
CA LYS A 363 -14.03 -17.44 -6.76
C LYS A 363 -13.20 -18.55 -6.09
N ARG A 364 -13.06 -18.47 -4.77
CA ARG A 364 -12.34 -19.47 -3.99
C ARG A 364 -13.07 -20.80 -4.02
N ILE A 365 -14.40 -20.81 -3.83
CA ILE A 365 -15.26 -22.00 -3.90
C ILE A 365 -15.14 -22.64 -5.30
N GLU A 366 -15.31 -21.87 -6.38
CA GLU A 366 -15.18 -22.37 -7.75
C GLU A 366 -13.82 -23.02 -8.00
N ARG A 367 -12.74 -22.38 -7.53
CA ARG A 367 -11.39 -22.90 -7.70
C ARG A 367 -11.15 -24.22 -6.95
N ILE A 368 -11.69 -24.35 -5.73
CA ILE A 368 -11.59 -25.57 -4.94
C ILE A 368 -12.32 -26.71 -5.66
N HIS A 369 -13.51 -26.46 -6.20
CA HIS A 369 -14.25 -27.46 -6.95
C HIS A 369 -13.49 -27.89 -8.22
N ALA A 370 -12.93 -26.96 -8.97
CA ALA A 370 -12.12 -27.25 -10.17
C ALA A 370 -10.86 -28.08 -9.82
N PHE A 371 -10.23 -27.83 -8.68
CA PHE A 371 -9.11 -28.63 -8.20
C PHE A 371 -9.52 -30.07 -7.89
N GLU A 372 -10.60 -30.28 -7.14
CA GLU A 372 -11.11 -31.62 -6.80
C GLU A 372 -11.52 -32.41 -8.05
N GLU A 373 -12.21 -31.77 -8.98
CA GLU A 373 -12.58 -32.42 -10.27
C GLU A 373 -11.35 -32.90 -11.02
N LYS A 374 -10.31 -32.06 -11.10
CA LYS A 374 -9.04 -32.43 -11.74
C LYS A 374 -8.35 -33.60 -11.05
N MET A 375 -8.36 -33.65 -9.70
CA MET A 375 -7.71 -34.70 -8.93
C MET A 375 -8.51 -36.03 -8.90
N SER A 376 -9.80 -35.96 -9.23
CA SER A 376 -10.70 -37.15 -9.29
C SER A 376 -10.66 -37.81 -10.67
N GLN A 377 -10.04 -37.23 -11.69
CA GLN A 377 -9.91 -37.83 -13.03
C GLN A 377 -8.84 -38.94 -12.98
N PRO A 378 -9.13 -40.15 -13.43
CA PRO A 378 -8.11 -41.20 -13.53
C PRO A 378 -7.04 -40.80 -14.55
N VAL A 379 -5.78 -40.97 -14.16
CA VAL A 379 -4.58 -40.76 -15.01
C VAL A 379 -4.54 -41.84 -16.12
#